data_811d96ab0d4448f524b59bfffc3f439d
#
_entry.id   811d96ab0d4448f524b59bfffc3f439d
#
_cell.length_a   1.000
_cell.length_b   1.000
_cell.length_c   1.000
_cell.angle_alpha   90.00
_cell.angle_beta   90.00
_cell.angle_gamma   90.00
#
_symmetry.space_group_name_H-M   'P 1'
#
loop_
_entity.id
_entity.type
_entity.pdbx_description
1 polymer ?
#
loop_
_entity_poly.entity_id
_entity_poly.type
_entity_poly.pdbx_seq_one_letter_code
_entity_poly.pdbx_strand_id
1 'polypeptide(L)'
;MGLLGGPKGGPEPAAAKSPAAGPLPGDWAGELFAAGVTCLCCEAWGEAYACFAETGRRDAPTLYNMALCCFGVAWYEECHRLVCEAERMLPPDGEPQPKGTLGSAEQGGSPGGELPEPFRRREAADGPPRCPMPGGLPRNRARTLMLRLRAEAAARLGRREEVRAIAALLGNRYGHIETWIKKFDR
;
A
#
# COMPACT_ATOMS: atom_id res chain seq x y z
N MET A 1 43.36 -57.00 0.66
CA MET A 1 43.69 -56.33 1.96
C MET A 1 43.50 -54.83 1.75
N GLY A 2 42.75 -54.16 2.62
CA GLY A 2 42.63 -52.70 2.65
C GLY A 2 41.18 -52.19 2.62
N LEU A 3 40.47 -52.35 3.73
CA LEU A 3 39.21 -51.71 4.02
C LEU A 3 39.46 -50.23 4.29
N LEU A 4 38.86 -49.30 3.55
CA LEU A 4 38.75 -47.89 3.94
C LEU A 4 37.29 -47.56 4.21
N GLY A 5 36.98 -47.45 5.51
CA GLY A 5 35.68 -47.00 6.03
C GLY A 5 35.42 -45.54 5.69
N GLY A 6 34.22 -45.27 5.17
CA GLY A 6 33.71 -43.92 4.97
C GLY A 6 33.33 -43.26 6.29
N PRO A 7 33.50 -41.93 6.39
CA PRO A 7 33.07 -41.20 7.58
C PRO A 7 31.55 -41.08 7.65
N LYS A 8 31.03 -41.42 8.81
CA LYS A 8 29.64 -41.27 9.24
C LYS A 8 29.17 -39.82 9.15
N GLY A 9 27.90 -39.70 8.79
CA GLY A 9 27.16 -38.44 8.66
C GLY A 9 27.29 -37.55 9.89
N GLY A 10 27.56 -36.28 9.60
CA GLY A 10 27.44 -35.20 10.55
C GLY A 10 25.96 -34.90 10.86
N PRO A 11 25.66 -34.35 12.02
CA PRO A 11 24.28 -34.02 12.38
C PRO A 11 23.74 -32.93 11.47
N GLU A 12 22.56 -33.19 10.92
CA GLU A 12 21.74 -32.21 10.18
C GLU A 12 21.48 -30.97 11.08
N PRO A 13 21.67 -29.73 10.58
CA PRO A 13 21.32 -28.57 11.36
C PRO A 13 19.80 -28.57 11.57
N ALA A 14 19.38 -28.69 12.81
CA ALA A 14 18.00 -28.58 13.22
C ALA A 14 17.47 -27.22 12.73
N ALA A 15 16.48 -27.27 11.85
CA ALA A 15 15.73 -26.11 11.44
C ALA A 15 15.18 -25.41 12.69
N ALA A 16 15.73 -24.26 13.01
CA ALA A 16 15.24 -23.39 14.07
C ALA A 16 13.80 -23.00 13.70
N LYS A 17 12.83 -23.64 14.36
CA LYS A 17 11.44 -23.18 14.34
C LYS A 17 11.43 -21.75 14.92
N SER A 18 11.19 -20.77 14.07
CA SER A 18 10.86 -19.42 14.53
C SER A 18 9.76 -19.52 15.58
N PRO A 19 9.90 -18.89 16.75
CA PRO A 19 8.84 -18.90 17.75
C PRO A 19 7.59 -18.28 17.09
N ALA A 20 6.48 -19.01 17.13
CA ALA A 20 5.18 -18.46 16.78
C ALA A 20 4.96 -17.23 17.66
N ALA A 21 4.98 -16.05 17.03
CA ALA A 21 4.68 -14.81 17.74
C ALA A 21 3.25 -14.92 18.26
N GLY A 22 3.12 -15.06 19.59
CA GLY A 22 1.83 -14.95 20.26
C GLY A 22 1.25 -13.54 20.04
N PRO A 23 -0.05 -13.34 20.29
CA PRO A 23 -0.66 -12.03 20.15
C PRO A 23 0.08 -11.03 21.07
N LEU A 24 0.68 -10.02 20.45
CA LEU A 24 1.40 -8.97 21.16
C LEU A 24 0.39 -8.10 21.92
N PRO A 25 0.68 -7.73 23.19
CA PRO A 25 -0.20 -6.89 23.98
C PRO A 25 -0.22 -5.46 23.42
N GLY A 26 -1.42 -4.91 23.23
CA GLY A 26 -1.63 -3.55 22.72
C GLY A 26 -2.03 -3.48 21.26
N ASP A 27 -2.29 -2.27 20.74
CA ASP A 27 -2.57 -2.03 19.31
C ASP A 27 -1.28 -1.98 18.47
N TRP A 28 -0.45 -3.00 18.63
CA TRP A 28 0.82 -3.15 17.90
C TRP A 28 0.67 -2.98 16.39
N ALA A 29 -0.40 -3.54 15.84
CA ALA A 29 -0.67 -3.40 14.40
C ALA A 29 -0.99 -1.95 14.01
N GLY A 30 -1.61 -1.17 14.89
CA GLY A 30 -1.82 0.27 14.70
C GLY A 30 -0.53 1.06 14.79
N GLU A 31 0.33 0.73 15.74
CA GLU A 31 1.65 1.38 15.88
C GLU A 31 2.55 1.10 14.69
N LEU A 32 2.61 -0.15 14.21
CA LEU A 32 3.33 -0.50 12.98
C LEU A 32 2.78 0.22 11.76
N PHE A 33 1.46 0.32 11.64
CA PHE A 33 0.85 1.08 10.55
C PHE A 33 1.26 2.55 10.59
N ALA A 34 1.24 3.19 11.76
CA ALA A 34 1.66 4.57 11.94
C ALA A 34 3.16 4.76 11.63
N ALA A 35 4.02 3.83 12.07
CA ALA A 35 5.43 3.82 11.75
C ALA A 35 5.65 3.70 10.23
N GLY A 36 4.95 2.78 9.57
CA GLY A 36 5.00 2.61 8.12
C GLY A 36 4.60 3.88 7.35
N VAL A 37 3.55 4.58 7.81
CA VAL A 37 3.16 5.88 7.25
C VAL A 37 4.27 6.92 7.41
N THR A 38 4.92 6.96 8.57
CA THR A 38 6.05 7.87 8.82
C THR A 38 7.22 7.57 7.89
N CYS A 39 7.58 6.31 7.72
CA CYS A 39 8.62 5.87 6.79
C CYS A 39 8.28 6.25 5.34
N LEU A 40 7.01 6.09 4.90
CA LEU A 40 6.56 6.55 3.58
C LEU A 40 6.75 8.06 3.38
N CYS A 41 6.51 8.86 4.42
CA CYS A 41 6.72 10.31 4.35
C CYS A 41 8.19 10.69 4.17
N CYS A 42 9.09 9.84 4.69
CA CYS A 42 10.54 9.98 4.56
C CYS A 42 11.10 9.30 3.32
N GLU A 43 10.25 8.74 2.45
CA GLU A 43 10.64 7.96 1.27
C GLU A 43 11.48 6.70 1.60
N ALA A 44 11.42 6.23 2.83
CA ALA A 44 12.04 4.98 3.30
C ALA A 44 11.15 3.79 2.91
N TRP A 45 11.13 3.47 1.60
CA TRP A 45 10.17 2.54 0.99
C TRP A 45 10.26 1.11 1.53
N GLY A 46 11.49 0.62 1.78
CA GLY A 46 11.71 -0.74 2.28
C GLY A 46 11.22 -0.91 3.70
N GLU A 47 11.58 0.01 4.57
CA GLU A 47 11.17 0.04 5.98
C GLU A 47 9.65 0.23 6.11
N ALA A 48 9.08 1.10 5.29
CA ALA A 48 7.63 1.30 5.24
C ALA A 48 6.92 -0.01 4.85
N TYR A 49 7.40 -0.69 3.80
CA TYR A 49 6.82 -1.95 3.36
C TYR A 49 6.90 -3.02 4.46
N ALA A 50 8.04 -3.15 5.13
CA ALA A 50 8.22 -4.08 6.24
C ALA A 50 7.24 -3.80 7.39
N CYS A 51 7.11 -2.55 7.81
CA CYS A 51 6.13 -2.15 8.83
C CYS A 51 4.71 -2.56 8.45
N PHE A 52 4.25 -2.28 7.22
CA PHE A 52 2.91 -2.66 6.78
C PHE A 52 2.74 -4.18 6.69
N ALA A 53 3.74 -4.91 6.22
CA ALA A 53 3.70 -6.36 6.14
C ALA A 53 3.59 -7.01 7.53
N GLU A 54 4.33 -6.50 8.50
CA GLU A 54 4.33 -6.99 9.88
C GLU A 54 3.01 -6.72 10.62
N THR A 55 2.18 -5.75 10.17
CA THR A 55 0.84 -5.56 10.76
C THR A 55 -0.02 -6.82 10.64
N GLY A 56 0.26 -7.71 9.69
CA GLY A 56 -0.58 -8.85 9.32
C GLY A 56 -1.94 -8.48 8.74
N ARG A 57 -2.22 -7.18 8.56
CA ARG A 57 -3.50 -6.69 8.02
C ARG A 57 -3.51 -6.79 6.49
N ARG A 58 -4.66 -7.16 5.95
CA ARG A 58 -4.93 -7.16 4.50
C ARG A 58 -6.14 -6.28 4.19
N ASP A 59 -6.20 -5.12 4.81
CA ASP A 59 -7.21 -4.10 4.54
C ASP A 59 -6.79 -3.15 3.41
N ALA A 60 -7.74 -2.40 2.89
CA ALA A 60 -7.52 -1.49 1.79
C ALA A 60 -6.41 -0.44 2.03
N PRO A 61 -6.32 0.23 3.20
CA PRO A 61 -5.24 1.17 3.49
C PRO A 61 -3.86 0.52 3.53
N THR A 62 -3.73 -0.64 4.18
CA THR A 62 -2.45 -1.36 4.30
C THR A 62 -1.93 -1.79 2.92
N LEU A 63 -2.79 -2.42 2.11
CA LEU A 63 -2.43 -2.87 0.76
C LEU A 63 -2.08 -1.69 -0.17
N TYR A 64 -2.82 -0.58 -0.09
CA TYR A 64 -2.51 0.62 -0.86
C TYR A 64 -1.15 1.22 -0.48
N ASN A 65 -0.85 1.30 0.82
CA ASN A 65 0.43 1.83 1.30
C ASN A 65 1.60 0.93 0.92
N MET A 66 1.42 -0.39 0.94
CA MET A 66 2.40 -1.35 0.39
C MET A 66 2.59 -1.14 -1.12
N ALA A 67 1.50 -0.88 -1.86
CA ALA A 67 1.59 -0.57 -3.29
C ALA A 67 2.37 0.73 -3.56
N LEU A 68 2.21 1.75 -2.71
CA LEU A 68 3.02 2.97 -2.80
C LEU A 68 4.52 2.69 -2.59
N CYS A 69 4.88 1.82 -1.65
CA CYS A 69 6.26 1.40 -1.44
C CYS A 69 6.83 0.74 -2.71
N CYS A 70 6.07 -0.20 -3.29
CA CYS A 70 6.46 -0.86 -4.55
C CYS A 70 6.60 0.14 -5.70
N PHE A 71 5.70 1.12 -5.78
CA PHE A 71 5.79 2.18 -6.78
C PHE A 71 7.06 3.02 -6.62
N GLY A 72 7.43 3.37 -5.38
CA GLY A 72 8.63 4.13 -5.04
C GLY A 72 9.93 3.47 -5.50
N VAL A 73 9.99 2.14 -5.46
CA VAL A 73 11.13 1.34 -5.91
C VAL A 73 10.99 0.81 -7.35
N ALA A 74 10.04 1.34 -8.13
CA ALA A 74 9.76 0.97 -9.51
C ALA A 74 9.30 -0.50 -9.72
N TRP A 75 8.78 -1.15 -8.70
CA TRP A 75 8.15 -2.48 -8.78
C TRP A 75 6.69 -2.36 -9.24
N TYR A 76 6.49 -1.94 -10.49
CA TYR A 76 5.18 -1.54 -11.00
C TYR A 76 4.18 -2.69 -11.10
N GLU A 77 4.62 -3.91 -11.38
CA GLU A 77 3.74 -5.08 -11.46
C GLU A 77 3.18 -5.43 -10.09
N GLU A 78 4.02 -5.46 -9.06
CA GLU A 78 3.60 -5.73 -7.70
C GLU A 78 2.74 -4.57 -7.15
N CYS A 79 3.11 -3.33 -7.45
CA CYS A 79 2.26 -2.16 -7.16
C CYS A 79 0.87 -2.32 -7.77
N HIS A 80 0.78 -2.67 -9.04
CA HIS A 80 -0.48 -2.88 -9.73
C HIS A 80 -1.31 -4.01 -9.10
N ARG A 81 -0.67 -5.14 -8.77
CA ARG A 81 -1.32 -6.26 -8.10
C ARG A 81 -1.92 -5.87 -6.75
N LEU A 82 -1.11 -5.20 -5.91
CA LEU A 82 -1.53 -4.78 -4.58
C LEU A 82 -2.66 -3.74 -4.62
N VAL A 83 -2.60 -2.76 -5.52
CA VAL A 83 -3.66 -1.75 -5.62
C VAL A 83 -4.97 -2.36 -6.14
N CYS A 84 -4.92 -3.32 -7.06
CA CYS A 84 -6.12 -4.05 -7.49
C CYS A 84 -6.71 -4.91 -6.36
N GLU A 85 -5.87 -5.45 -5.48
CA GLU A 85 -6.32 -6.17 -4.29
C GLU A 85 -6.96 -5.20 -3.29
N ALA A 86 -6.34 -4.04 -3.05
CA ALA A 86 -6.88 -2.99 -2.19
C ALA A 86 -8.27 -2.51 -2.65
N GLU A 87 -8.48 -2.34 -3.96
CA GLU A 87 -9.78 -1.97 -4.51
C GLU A 87 -10.87 -2.99 -4.17
N ARG A 88 -10.54 -4.28 -4.18
CA ARG A 88 -11.48 -5.36 -3.83
C ARG A 88 -11.82 -5.41 -2.35
N MET A 89 -10.95 -4.87 -1.50
CA MET A 89 -11.16 -4.79 -0.05
C MET A 89 -11.99 -3.57 0.36
N LEU A 90 -12.32 -2.67 -0.57
CA LEU A 90 -13.22 -1.56 -0.26
C LEU A 90 -14.64 -2.09 0.00
N PRO A 91 -15.30 -1.65 1.09
CA PRO A 91 -16.66 -2.05 1.38
C PRO A 91 -17.60 -1.66 0.22
N PRO A 92 -18.72 -2.37 0.02
CA PRO A 92 -19.73 -2.01 -0.99
C PRO A 92 -20.30 -0.62 -0.74
N ASP A 93 -20.87 -0.01 -1.80
CA ASP A 93 -21.49 1.32 -1.70
C ASP A 93 -22.67 1.28 -0.74
N GLY A 94 -22.68 2.16 0.27
CA GLY A 94 -23.78 2.30 1.21
C GLY A 94 -23.56 1.62 2.57
N GLU A 95 -22.51 0.86 2.77
CA GLU A 95 -22.19 0.30 4.07
C GLU A 95 -21.45 1.34 4.93
N PRO A 96 -21.91 1.62 6.17
CA PRO A 96 -21.17 2.51 7.07
C PRO A 96 -19.79 1.91 7.33
N GLN A 97 -18.74 2.66 7.01
CA GLN A 97 -17.39 2.21 7.32
C GLN A 97 -17.26 1.97 8.82
N PRO A 98 -16.71 0.83 9.27
CA PRO A 98 -16.37 0.64 10.66
C PRO A 98 -15.46 1.80 11.06
N LYS A 99 -15.84 2.53 12.09
CA LYS A 99 -15.01 3.58 12.69
C LYS A 99 -13.71 2.90 13.10
N GLY A 100 -12.66 3.10 12.31
CA GLY A 100 -11.36 2.52 12.57
C GLY A 100 -10.92 2.92 13.96
N THR A 101 -10.65 1.94 14.78
CA THR A 101 -9.98 2.05 16.07
C THR A 101 -8.53 2.46 15.85
N LEU A 102 -8.31 3.67 15.38
CA LEU A 102 -7.08 4.38 15.64
C LEU A 102 -7.30 5.06 16.98
N GLY A 103 -6.43 4.70 17.94
CA GLY A 103 -6.49 5.16 19.31
C GLY A 103 -6.89 6.64 19.39
N SER A 104 -7.79 6.90 20.30
CA SER A 104 -8.34 8.22 20.61
C SER A 104 -7.24 9.23 20.90
N ALA A 105 -6.72 9.86 19.85
CA ALA A 105 -6.16 11.18 19.99
C ALA A 105 -7.35 12.14 19.92
N GLU A 106 -7.96 12.36 21.07
CA GLU A 106 -8.87 13.48 21.28
C GLU A 106 -8.13 14.77 21.00
N GLN A 107 -8.26 15.27 19.78
CA GLN A 107 -8.08 16.69 19.49
C GLN A 107 -8.92 17.03 18.27
N GLY A 108 -9.96 17.80 18.51
CA GLY A 108 -10.83 18.60 17.67
C GLY A 108 -10.54 18.65 16.16
N GLY A 109 -10.94 17.62 15.43
CA GLY A 109 -10.88 17.58 13.98
C GLY A 109 -12.22 17.12 13.42
N SER A 110 -12.75 17.85 12.46
CA SER A 110 -13.99 17.62 11.72
C SER A 110 -14.25 16.14 11.41
N PRO A 111 -15.53 15.68 11.42
CA PRO A 111 -15.90 14.31 11.09
C PRO A 111 -15.79 14.04 9.59
N GLY A 112 -14.58 13.90 9.12
CA GLY A 112 -14.28 13.70 7.69
C GLY A 112 -12.80 13.51 7.43
N GLY A 113 -12.04 12.92 8.37
CA GLY A 113 -10.67 12.42 8.14
C GLY A 113 -9.81 13.34 7.25
N GLU A 114 -9.67 14.63 7.63
CA GLU A 114 -8.83 15.53 6.87
C GLU A 114 -7.38 15.11 7.01
N LEU A 115 -6.73 14.79 5.89
CA LEU A 115 -5.31 14.47 5.86
C LEU A 115 -4.50 15.62 6.49
N PRO A 116 -3.46 15.32 7.29
CA PRO A 116 -2.54 16.35 7.77
C PRO A 116 -2.02 17.24 6.64
N GLU A 117 -1.77 18.53 6.90
CA GLU A 117 -1.35 19.52 5.90
C GLU A 117 -0.26 19.07 4.91
N PRO A 118 0.81 18.38 5.33
CA PRO A 118 1.83 17.91 4.39
C PRO A 118 1.27 16.94 3.34
N PHE A 119 0.24 16.18 3.71
CA PHE A 119 -0.41 15.21 2.81
C PHE A 119 -1.41 15.89 1.87
N ARG A 120 -2.12 16.92 2.33
CA ARG A 120 -3.04 17.69 1.46
C ARG A 120 -2.32 18.35 0.30
N ARG A 121 -1.15 18.92 0.52
CA ARG A 121 -0.33 19.54 -0.54
C ARG A 121 0.13 18.52 -1.58
N ARG A 122 0.45 17.30 -1.16
CA ARG A 122 0.82 16.20 -2.07
C ARG A 122 -0.38 15.64 -2.84
N GLU A 123 -1.56 15.64 -2.25
CA GLU A 123 -2.80 15.17 -2.90
C GLU A 123 -3.33 16.15 -3.95
N ALA A 124 -3.21 17.45 -3.71
CA ALA A 124 -3.69 18.51 -4.61
C ALA A 124 -2.81 18.68 -5.86
N ALA A 125 -1.60 18.10 -5.89
CA ALA A 125 -0.75 18.19 -7.06
C ALA A 125 -1.30 17.32 -8.20
N ASP A 126 -1.25 17.83 -9.43
CA ASP A 126 -1.57 17.10 -10.66
C ASP A 126 -0.57 15.96 -10.98
N GLY A 127 0.23 15.59 -10.00
CA GLY A 127 1.22 14.53 -10.08
C GLY A 127 0.69 13.15 -9.67
N PRO A 128 1.51 12.10 -9.84
CA PRO A 128 1.18 10.77 -9.37
C PRO A 128 0.93 10.77 -7.85
N PRO A 129 0.00 9.93 -7.37
CA PRO A 129 -0.33 9.87 -5.96
C PRO A 129 0.88 9.40 -5.15
N ARG A 130 1.29 10.21 -4.18
CA ARG A 130 2.39 9.90 -3.26
C ARG A 130 1.96 10.00 -1.80
N CYS A 131 0.65 10.20 -1.56
CA CYS A 131 0.11 10.31 -0.22
C CYS A 131 -0.20 8.94 0.36
N PRO A 132 0.28 8.63 1.56
CA PRO A 132 -0.19 7.48 2.31
C PRO A 132 -1.71 7.54 2.52
N MET A 133 -2.36 6.40 2.53
CA MET A 133 -3.78 6.30 2.85
C MET A 133 -3.93 6.05 4.35
N PRO A 134 -4.54 6.97 5.11
CA PRO A 134 -4.87 6.73 6.50
C PRO A 134 -6.03 5.72 6.62
N GLY A 135 -6.14 5.06 7.77
CA GLY A 135 -7.34 4.30 8.10
C GLY A 135 -8.58 5.21 8.18
N GLY A 136 -9.74 4.68 7.81
CA GLY A 136 -11.01 5.41 7.94
C GLY A 136 -11.27 6.49 6.86
N LEU A 137 -10.46 6.54 5.80
CA LEU A 137 -10.71 7.44 4.68
C LEU A 137 -12.04 7.10 3.99
N PRO A 138 -12.89 8.09 3.66
CA PRO A 138 -14.12 7.85 2.92
C PRO A 138 -13.87 7.05 1.63
N ARG A 139 -14.75 6.07 1.35
CA ARG A 139 -14.59 5.11 0.26
C ARG A 139 -14.32 5.77 -1.10
N ASN A 140 -15.07 6.81 -1.44
CA ASN A 140 -14.90 7.53 -2.69
C ASN A 140 -13.50 8.15 -2.83
N ARG A 141 -12.94 8.69 -1.75
CA ARG A 141 -11.56 9.21 -1.74
C ARG A 141 -10.55 8.09 -1.81
N ALA A 142 -10.73 7.02 -1.03
CA ALA A 142 -9.86 5.85 -1.09
C ALA A 142 -9.82 5.26 -2.50
N ARG A 143 -10.99 5.06 -3.13
CA ARG A 143 -11.09 4.58 -4.51
C ARG A 143 -10.39 5.50 -5.50
N THR A 144 -10.54 6.82 -5.36
CA THR A 144 -9.86 7.79 -6.23
C THR A 144 -8.34 7.66 -6.13
N LEU A 145 -7.79 7.56 -4.92
CA LEU A 145 -6.34 7.39 -4.73
C LEU A 145 -5.85 6.09 -5.36
N MET A 146 -6.58 4.99 -5.16
CA MET A 146 -6.25 3.68 -5.74
C MET A 146 -6.27 3.72 -7.27
N LEU A 147 -7.32 4.27 -7.87
CA LEU A 147 -7.42 4.39 -9.34
C LEU A 147 -6.29 5.24 -9.92
N ARG A 148 -5.91 6.33 -9.25
CA ARG A 148 -4.78 7.16 -9.68
C ARG A 148 -3.46 6.41 -9.63
N LEU A 149 -3.18 5.69 -8.54
CA LEU A 149 -1.96 4.88 -8.41
C LEU A 149 -1.94 3.73 -9.42
N ARG A 150 -3.09 3.07 -9.61
CA ARG A 150 -3.25 2.00 -10.59
C ARG A 150 -2.99 2.49 -12.02
N ALA A 151 -3.50 3.69 -12.38
CA ALA A 151 -3.25 4.29 -13.68
C ALA A 151 -1.76 4.55 -13.91
N GLU A 152 -1.03 5.05 -12.90
CA GLU A 152 0.41 5.26 -13.00
C GLU A 152 1.18 3.94 -13.16
N ALA A 153 0.86 2.93 -12.35
CA ALA A 153 1.49 1.61 -12.49
C ALA A 153 1.20 0.99 -13.86
N ALA A 154 -0.07 1.04 -14.31
CA ALA A 154 -0.48 0.55 -15.63
C ALA A 154 0.24 1.28 -16.77
N ALA A 155 0.43 2.60 -16.65
CA ALA A 155 1.16 3.39 -17.62
C ALA A 155 2.63 2.99 -17.74
N ARG A 156 3.29 2.73 -16.59
CA ARG A 156 4.68 2.23 -16.55
C ARG A 156 4.81 0.82 -17.14
N LEU A 157 3.74 0.02 -17.05
CA LEU A 157 3.66 -1.31 -17.63
C LEU A 157 3.21 -1.30 -19.10
N GLY A 158 2.93 -0.13 -19.69
CA GLY A 158 2.48 -0.01 -21.08
C GLY A 158 1.03 -0.44 -21.33
N ARG A 159 0.20 -0.57 -20.30
CA ARG A 159 -1.20 -1.02 -20.35
C ARG A 159 -2.12 0.13 -20.78
N ARG A 160 -2.03 0.56 -22.04
CA ARG A 160 -2.69 1.77 -22.57
C ARG A 160 -4.20 1.78 -22.38
N GLU A 161 -4.86 0.67 -22.70
CA GLU A 161 -6.33 0.58 -22.61
C GLU A 161 -6.82 0.68 -21.15
N GLU A 162 -6.08 0.12 -20.21
CA GLU A 162 -6.39 0.23 -18.79
C GLU A 162 -6.27 1.69 -18.32
N VAL A 163 -5.22 2.41 -18.73
CA VAL A 163 -5.05 3.83 -18.40
C VAL A 163 -6.21 4.66 -18.95
N ARG A 164 -6.65 4.43 -20.19
CA ARG A 164 -7.81 5.12 -20.78
C ARG A 164 -9.11 4.82 -20.04
N ALA A 165 -9.34 3.56 -19.68
CA ALA A 165 -10.50 3.15 -18.91
C ALA A 165 -10.54 3.82 -17.53
N ILE A 166 -9.40 3.88 -16.84
CA ILE A 166 -9.31 4.54 -15.53
C ILE A 166 -9.51 6.05 -15.69
N ALA A 167 -8.94 6.69 -16.70
CA ALA A 167 -9.13 8.10 -16.97
C ALA A 167 -10.61 8.45 -17.15
N ALA A 168 -11.34 7.65 -17.93
CA ALA A 168 -12.78 7.81 -18.09
C ALA A 168 -13.55 7.68 -16.78
N LEU A 169 -13.21 6.69 -15.92
CA LEU A 169 -13.81 6.51 -14.59
C LEU A 169 -13.56 7.72 -13.67
N LEU A 170 -12.40 8.37 -13.81
CA LEU A 170 -12.02 9.54 -13.04
C LEU A 170 -12.52 10.86 -13.66
N GLY A 171 -13.26 10.80 -14.79
CA GLY A 171 -13.81 11.98 -15.48
C GLY A 171 -12.74 12.86 -16.10
N ASN A 172 -11.61 12.30 -16.50
CA ASN A 172 -10.48 12.98 -17.17
C ASN A 172 -9.97 14.24 -16.41
N ARG A 173 -9.96 14.18 -15.06
CA ARG A 173 -9.64 15.35 -14.21
C ARG A 173 -8.17 15.45 -13.81
N TYR A 174 -7.36 14.43 -14.11
CA TYR A 174 -6.01 14.31 -13.58
C TYR A 174 -4.95 14.47 -14.68
N GLY A 175 -4.26 15.61 -14.69
CA GLY A 175 -3.29 15.98 -15.72
C GLY A 175 -2.15 14.96 -15.90
N HIS A 176 -1.72 14.28 -14.83
CA HIS A 176 -0.71 13.24 -14.91
C HIS A 176 -1.19 12.03 -15.75
N ILE A 177 -2.47 11.64 -15.64
CA ILE A 177 -3.05 10.53 -16.43
C ILE A 177 -3.23 10.96 -17.88
N GLU A 178 -3.73 12.18 -18.13
CA GLU A 178 -3.83 12.74 -19.48
C GLU A 178 -2.47 12.82 -20.17
N THR A 179 -1.41 13.13 -19.43
CA THR A 179 -0.06 13.17 -19.98
C THR A 179 0.37 11.80 -20.49
N TRP A 180 0.02 10.72 -19.79
CA TRP A 180 0.27 9.37 -20.25
C TRP A 180 -0.52 9.03 -21.52
N ILE A 181 -1.81 9.39 -21.57
CA ILE A 181 -2.65 9.17 -22.77
C ILE A 181 -2.02 9.86 -23.96
N LYS A 182 -1.70 11.16 -23.85
CA LYS A 182 -1.02 11.92 -24.92
C LYS A 182 0.32 11.32 -25.36
N LYS A 183 1.04 10.68 -24.43
CA LYS A 183 2.31 9.99 -24.73
C LYS A 183 2.10 8.69 -25.49
N PHE A 184 1.00 7.99 -25.24
CA PHE A 184 0.65 6.77 -25.96
C PHE A 184 0.13 7.00 -27.37
N ASP A 185 -0.41 8.18 -27.66
CA ASP A 185 -1.01 8.55 -28.94
C ASP A 185 0.03 9.15 -29.91
N ARG A 186 1.29 9.30 -29.49
CA ARG A 186 2.44 9.71 -30.33
C ARG A 186 3.17 8.51 -30.89
#